data_c22e0b396fabd7151c30a65f28f23419
#
_entry.id   c22e0b396fabd7151c30a65f28f23419
#
_cell.length_a   1.000
_cell.length_b   1.000
_cell.length_c   1.000
_cell.angle_alpha   90.00
_cell.angle_beta   90.00
_cell.angle_gamma   90.00
#
_symmetry.space_group_name_H-M   'P 1'
#
loop_
_entity.id
_entity.type
_entity.pdbx_description
1 polymer ?
#
loop_
_entity_poly.entity_id
_entity_poly.type
_entity_poly.pdbx_seq_one_letter_code
_entity_poly.pdbx_strand_id
1 'polypeptide(L)'
;MAYTKEQIKVTLDSGKTVTVQKGTALLELARQFSSLRRETIIAARVDNDIKELTYELKNDCNVNFIDLTEEDGMRIYRRSLYFIFMKAANDLFPDRRVIISHAVGGGLYCELRGDRELEPHDVEMLEKRMHEIAEQAIPFEKREIPLPEAEALFESTGRMDRYRAIEHRNKKLVTIYNCGGMDDYFYGYMAPDTGYIKVFGLKYYKGGLIIRFPDKSSPRTLPEFVEQEKLFNIYLEFKRWGRILEIENVGQLNTLVKEGRAAEIIRIAEALHEKK
;
A
#
# COMPACT_ATOMS: atom_id res chain seq x y z
N MET A 1 30.33 -33.72 9.44
CA MET A 1 30.90 -32.73 8.51
C MET A 1 30.23 -31.39 8.79
N ALA A 2 30.99 -30.42 9.31
CA ALA A 2 30.45 -29.06 9.49
C ALA A 2 30.25 -28.45 8.10
N TYR A 3 28.99 -28.19 7.72
CA TYR A 3 28.67 -27.40 6.55
C TYR A 3 29.19 -25.99 6.79
N THR A 4 30.33 -25.64 6.17
CA THR A 4 30.79 -24.24 6.11
C THR A 4 29.71 -23.47 5.33
N LYS A 5 28.91 -22.68 6.04
CA LYS A 5 27.89 -21.82 5.38
C LYS A 5 28.63 -20.86 4.46
N GLU A 6 28.23 -20.82 3.21
CA GLU A 6 28.79 -19.95 2.16
C GLU A 6 28.69 -18.49 2.61
N GLN A 7 29.80 -17.75 2.52
CA GLN A 7 29.86 -16.33 2.87
C GLN A 7 29.84 -15.47 1.63
N ILE A 8 29.20 -14.33 1.72
CA ILE A 8 29.09 -13.32 0.66
C ILE A 8 29.60 -11.98 1.16
N LYS A 9 30.10 -11.15 0.23
CA LYS A 9 30.56 -9.78 0.50
C LYS A 9 29.47 -8.78 0.15
N VAL A 10 29.14 -7.93 1.08
CA VAL A 10 28.12 -6.88 0.92
C VAL A 10 28.80 -5.52 1.09
N THR A 11 28.76 -4.70 0.05
CA THR A 11 29.26 -3.33 0.10
C THR A 11 28.09 -2.39 0.39
N LEU A 12 28.17 -1.66 1.50
CA LEU A 12 27.15 -0.71 1.94
C LEU A 12 27.37 0.67 1.27
N ASP A 13 26.34 1.51 1.27
CA ASP A 13 26.36 2.88 0.75
C ASP A 13 27.43 3.79 1.39
N SER A 14 27.89 3.47 2.60
CA SER A 14 29.04 4.12 3.24
C SER A 14 30.39 3.75 2.64
N GLY A 15 30.44 2.85 1.64
CA GLY A 15 31.65 2.25 1.10
C GLY A 15 32.22 1.12 1.96
N LYS A 16 31.63 0.82 3.11
CA LYS A 16 32.07 -0.26 3.99
C LYS A 16 31.66 -1.62 3.42
N THR A 17 32.61 -2.53 3.27
CA THR A 17 32.34 -3.92 2.89
C THR A 17 32.28 -4.80 4.14
N VAL A 18 31.23 -5.61 4.25
CA VAL A 18 31.02 -6.58 5.32
C VAL A 18 30.87 -7.97 4.73
N THR A 19 31.31 -8.97 5.46
CA THR A 19 31.12 -10.39 5.08
C THR A 19 29.99 -10.97 5.93
N VAL A 20 28.98 -11.51 5.27
CA VAL A 20 27.82 -12.12 5.92
C VAL A 20 27.56 -13.52 5.37
N GLN A 21 26.74 -14.30 6.04
CA GLN A 21 26.31 -15.60 5.54
C GLN A 21 25.35 -15.42 4.37
N LYS A 22 25.47 -16.25 3.36
CA LYS A 22 24.47 -16.36 2.30
C LYS A 22 23.09 -16.70 2.91
N GLY A 23 22.04 -15.98 2.53
CA GLY A 23 20.72 -16.07 3.13
C GLY A 23 20.48 -15.08 4.28
N THR A 24 21.46 -14.25 4.65
CA THR A 24 21.24 -13.17 5.63
C THR A 24 20.17 -12.22 5.09
N ALA A 25 19.14 -11.93 5.89
CA ALA A 25 18.09 -10.99 5.53
C ALA A 25 18.60 -9.54 5.61
N LEU A 26 18.14 -8.68 4.70
CA LEU A 26 18.45 -7.24 4.74
C LEU A 26 18.06 -6.60 6.07
N LEU A 27 17.04 -7.12 6.76
CA LEU A 27 16.59 -6.64 8.07
C LEU A 27 17.68 -6.74 9.15
N GLU A 28 18.47 -7.80 9.13
CA GLU A 28 19.59 -7.98 10.07
C GLU A 28 20.65 -6.90 9.85
N LEU A 29 21.01 -6.66 8.57
CA LEU A 29 21.95 -5.60 8.22
C LEU A 29 21.36 -4.20 8.53
N ALA A 30 20.09 -3.96 8.25
CA ALA A 30 19.44 -2.69 8.55
C ALA A 30 19.46 -2.39 10.06
N ARG A 31 19.28 -3.39 10.91
CA ARG A 31 19.39 -3.24 12.38
C ARG A 31 20.82 -2.95 12.81
N GLN A 32 21.80 -3.68 12.27
CA GLN A 32 23.21 -3.52 12.59
C GLN A 32 23.75 -2.15 12.15
N PHE A 33 23.26 -1.63 11.02
CA PHE A 33 23.74 -0.39 10.41
C PHE A 33 22.69 0.74 10.46
N SER A 34 21.74 0.68 11.38
CA SER A 34 20.68 1.69 11.54
C SER A 34 21.24 3.11 11.75
N SER A 35 22.41 3.25 12.37
CA SER A 35 23.10 4.53 12.57
C SER A 35 23.59 5.21 11.30
N LEU A 36 23.63 4.51 10.17
CA LEU A 36 24.00 5.09 8.86
C LEU A 36 22.88 5.99 8.30
N ARG A 37 21.69 5.92 8.86
CA ARG A 37 20.53 6.71 8.42
C ARG A 37 19.96 7.51 9.60
N ARG A 38 19.40 8.68 9.26
CA ARG A 38 18.76 9.57 10.26
C ARG A 38 17.36 9.12 10.61
N GLU A 39 16.71 8.44 9.67
CA GLU A 39 15.33 7.98 9.79
C GLU A 39 15.25 6.46 9.71
N THR A 40 14.05 5.92 9.96
CA THR A 40 13.79 4.48 9.95
C THR A 40 14.08 3.89 8.56
N ILE A 41 15.00 2.92 8.48
CA ILE A 41 15.25 2.15 7.27
C ILE A 41 14.05 1.24 7.04
N ILE A 42 13.45 1.29 5.86
CA ILE A 42 12.23 0.55 5.53
C ILE A 42 12.41 -0.44 4.37
N ALA A 43 13.45 -0.23 3.55
CA ALA A 43 13.81 -1.08 2.42
C ALA A 43 15.30 -0.92 2.10
N ALA A 44 15.78 -1.60 1.06
CA ALA A 44 17.10 -1.36 0.49
C ALA A 44 17.10 -1.55 -1.03
N ARG A 45 18.05 -0.91 -1.71
CA ARG A 45 18.42 -1.21 -3.10
C ARG A 45 19.58 -2.21 -3.08
N VAL A 46 19.36 -3.39 -3.65
CA VAL A 46 20.39 -4.41 -3.88
C VAL A 46 20.75 -4.36 -5.36
N ASP A 47 21.96 -3.94 -5.68
CA ASP A 47 22.43 -3.72 -7.06
C ASP A 47 21.44 -2.86 -7.88
N ASN A 48 20.93 -1.78 -7.30
CA ASN A 48 19.93 -0.84 -7.80
C ASN A 48 18.46 -1.34 -7.81
N ASP A 49 18.18 -2.60 -7.54
CA ASP A 49 16.82 -3.10 -7.42
C ASP A 49 16.27 -2.92 -6.00
N ILE A 50 15.09 -2.32 -5.86
CA ILE A 50 14.43 -2.20 -4.55
C ILE A 50 14.02 -3.57 -4.04
N LYS A 51 14.38 -3.87 -2.79
CA LYS A 51 14.01 -5.09 -2.07
C LYS A 51 13.44 -4.73 -0.69
N GLU A 52 12.49 -5.54 -0.24
CA GLU A 52 11.98 -5.50 1.13
C GLU A 52 13.08 -5.91 2.11
N LEU A 53 12.99 -5.47 3.36
CA LEU A 53 13.99 -5.86 4.36
C LEU A 53 13.94 -7.37 4.70
N THR A 54 12.88 -8.07 4.36
CA THR A 54 12.75 -9.53 4.46
C THR A 54 13.52 -10.30 3.37
N TYR A 55 14.05 -9.59 2.34
CA TYR A 55 14.81 -10.23 1.27
C TYR A 55 16.13 -10.82 1.78
N GLU A 56 16.39 -12.07 1.42
CA GLU A 56 17.63 -12.79 1.73
C GLU A 56 18.69 -12.58 0.64
N LEU A 57 19.88 -12.19 1.08
CA LEU A 57 21.03 -11.95 0.18
C LEU A 57 21.60 -13.28 -0.32
N LYS A 58 21.76 -13.41 -1.64
CA LYS A 58 22.17 -14.66 -2.30
C LYS A 58 23.60 -14.64 -2.85
N ASN A 59 24.11 -13.48 -3.20
CA ASN A 59 25.40 -13.29 -3.84
C ASN A 59 26.09 -12.04 -3.31
N ASP A 60 27.36 -11.84 -3.65
CA ASP A 60 28.05 -10.58 -3.46
C ASP A 60 27.24 -9.46 -4.12
N CYS A 61 27.05 -8.34 -3.43
CA CYS A 61 26.18 -7.26 -3.89
C CYS A 61 26.48 -5.92 -3.23
N ASN A 62 25.93 -4.86 -3.80
CA ASN A 62 25.88 -3.53 -3.18
C ASN A 62 24.51 -3.31 -2.52
N VAL A 63 24.49 -2.79 -1.30
CA VAL A 63 23.28 -2.52 -0.54
C VAL A 63 23.23 -1.05 -0.15
N ASN A 64 22.23 -0.34 -0.66
CA ASN A 64 21.93 1.04 -0.28
C ASN A 64 20.60 1.07 0.46
N PHE A 65 20.63 1.41 1.74
CA PHE A 65 19.41 1.48 2.55
C PHE A 65 18.52 2.63 2.11
N ILE A 66 17.21 2.38 2.16
CA ILE A 66 16.15 3.35 1.88
C ILE A 66 15.45 3.66 3.20
N ASP A 67 15.41 4.93 3.57
CA ASP A 67 14.69 5.41 4.74
C ASP A 67 13.48 6.28 4.38
N LEU A 68 12.78 6.81 5.38
CA LEU A 68 11.56 7.60 5.19
C LEU A 68 11.79 9.00 4.58
N THR A 69 13.03 9.44 4.40
CA THR A 69 13.34 10.70 3.71
C THR A 69 13.35 10.55 2.20
N GLU A 70 13.33 9.31 1.69
CA GLU A 70 13.30 9.00 0.28
C GLU A 70 11.86 8.75 -0.20
N GLU A 71 11.58 9.09 -1.48
CA GLU A 71 10.26 8.88 -2.08
C GLU A 71 9.83 7.41 -2.09
N ASP A 72 10.78 6.50 -2.37
CA ASP A 72 10.50 5.06 -2.38
C ASP A 72 10.19 4.56 -0.96
N GLY A 73 10.90 5.04 0.05
CA GLY A 73 10.62 4.73 1.45
C GLY A 73 9.24 5.20 1.88
N MET A 74 8.88 6.42 1.50
CA MET A 74 7.55 6.96 1.81
C MET A 74 6.42 6.24 1.05
N ARG A 75 6.67 5.76 -0.17
CA ARG A 75 5.70 4.92 -0.92
C ARG A 75 5.46 3.58 -0.22
N ILE A 76 6.51 2.94 0.30
CA ILE A 76 6.41 1.70 1.07
C ILE A 76 5.65 1.95 2.37
N TYR A 77 5.96 3.03 3.08
CA TYR A 77 5.27 3.44 4.29
C TYR A 77 3.77 3.62 4.07
N ARG A 78 3.38 4.43 3.08
CA ARG A 78 1.98 4.69 2.74
C ARG A 78 1.24 3.40 2.36
N ARG A 79 1.85 2.51 1.58
CA ARG A 79 1.23 1.23 1.20
C ARG A 79 0.98 0.34 2.41
N SER A 80 1.95 0.25 3.32
CA SER A 80 1.80 -0.51 4.57
C SER A 80 0.74 0.09 5.48
N LEU A 81 0.66 1.43 5.56
CA LEU A 81 -0.40 2.14 6.28
C LEU A 81 -1.80 1.83 5.70
N TYR A 82 -1.93 1.78 4.38
CA TYR A 82 -3.21 1.45 3.74
C TYR A 82 -3.64 0.02 4.06
N PHE A 83 -2.71 -0.91 4.18
CA PHE A 83 -3.04 -2.27 4.59
C PHE A 83 -3.50 -2.34 6.06
N ILE A 84 -2.83 -1.62 6.97
CA ILE A 84 -3.28 -1.47 8.36
C ILE A 84 -4.70 -0.89 8.43
N PHE A 85 -4.99 0.16 7.64
CA PHE A 85 -6.32 0.75 7.55
C PHE A 85 -7.36 -0.25 7.07
N MET A 86 -7.07 -0.99 6.00
CA MET A 86 -7.99 -1.99 5.47
C MET A 86 -8.24 -3.13 6.47
N LYS A 87 -7.21 -3.56 7.20
CA LYS A 87 -7.35 -4.55 8.27
C LYS A 87 -8.20 -4.01 9.41
N ALA A 88 -7.94 -2.79 9.89
CA ALA A 88 -8.76 -2.17 10.94
C ALA A 88 -10.22 -2.03 10.52
N ALA A 89 -10.46 -1.62 9.27
CA ALA A 89 -11.82 -1.53 8.73
C ALA A 89 -12.51 -2.89 8.65
N ASN A 90 -11.79 -3.94 8.22
CA ASN A 90 -12.32 -5.31 8.20
C ASN A 90 -12.61 -5.86 9.60
N ASP A 91 -11.76 -5.55 10.58
CA ASP A 91 -11.94 -6.00 11.98
C ASP A 91 -13.17 -5.36 12.63
N LEU A 92 -13.45 -4.08 12.37
CA LEU A 92 -14.52 -3.30 13.00
C LEU A 92 -15.82 -3.27 12.18
N PHE A 93 -15.70 -3.30 10.87
CA PHE A 93 -16.80 -3.10 9.93
C PHE A 93 -16.72 -4.11 8.77
N PRO A 94 -16.82 -5.44 9.03
CA PRO A 94 -16.62 -6.47 8.01
C PRO A 94 -17.62 -6.38 6.85
N ASP A 95 -18.81 -5.84 7.11
CA ASP A 95 -19.86 -5.67 6.10
C ASP A 95 -19.73 -4.39 5.27
N ARG A 96 -18.74 -3.54 5.59
CA ARG A 96 -18.51 -2.30 4.86
C ARG A 96 -17.43 -2.45 3.80
N ARG A 97 -17.67 -1.89 2.63
CA ARG A 97 -16.70 -1.83 1.55
C ARG A 97 -15.81 -0.62 1.69
N VAL A 98 -14.50 -0.85 1.83
CA VAL A 98 -13.48 0.20 1.81
C VAL A 98 -13.22 0.65 0.37
N ILE A 99 -13.29 1.95 0.11
CA ILE A 99 -12.92 2.57 -1.15
C ILE A 99 -11.85 3.61 -0.89
N ILE A 100 -10.64 3.33 -1.35
CA ILE A 100 -9.54 4.30 -1.36
C ILE A 100 -9.68 5.13 -2.63
N SER A 101 -9.83 6.44 -2.48
CA SER A 101 -10.21 7.32 -3.57
C SER A 101 -9.03 8.17 -4.07
N HIS A 102 -8.90 9.39 -3.61
CA HIS A 102 -7.96 10.37 -4.18
C HIS A 102 -7.23 11.14 -3.08
N ALA A 103 -6.08 11.74 -3.44
CA ALA A 103 -5.34 12.60 -2.54
C ALA A 103 -6.07 13.95 -2.35
N VAL A 104 -6.17 14.39 -1.09
CA VAL A 104 -6.70 15.71 -0.73
C VAL A 104 -6.06 16.19 0.56
N GLY A 105 -5.72 17.46 0.65
CA GLY A 105 -5.19 18.08 1.86
C GLY A 105 -3.93 17.43 2.45
N GLY A 106 -3.07 16.85 1.60
CA GLY A 106 -1.88 16.13 2.04
C GLY A 106 -2.14 14.72 2.57
N GLY A 107 -3.38 14.22 2.48
CA GLY A 107 -3.78 12.86 2.84
C GLY A 107 -4.48 12.12 1.71
N LEU A 108 -5.11 11.01 2.04
CA LEU A 108 -5.85 10.18 1.09
C LEU A 108 -7.30 10.03 1.55
N TYR A 109 -8.25 10.48 0.72
CA TYR A 109 -9.67 10.36 1.00
C TYR A 109 -10.16 8.93 0.78
N CYS A 110 -10.89 8.42 1.76
CA CYS A 110 -11.46 7.08 1.77
C CYS A 110 -12.93 7.11 2.14
N GLU A 111 -13.68 6.13 1.65
CA GLU A 111 -15.06 5.87 2.03
C GLU A 111 -15.21 4.46 2.59
N LEU A 112 -16.06 4.30 3.58
CA LEU A 112 -16.56 3.01 4.04
C LEU A 112 -18.04 2.93 3.70
N ARG A 113 -18.37 2.31 2.56
CA ARG A 113 -19.74 2.14 2.09
C ARG A 113 -20.39 0.96 2.79
N GLY A 114 -21.58 1.16 3.32
CA GLY A 114 -22.43 0.16 4.01
C GLY A 114 -23.84 0.70 4.17
N ASP A 115 -24.62 0.06 5.02
CA ASP A 115 -26.04 0.37 5.20
C ASP A 115 -26.32 1.71 5.89
N ARG A 116 -25.36 2.25 6.63
CA ARG A 116 -25.44 3.58 7.23
C ARG A 116 -24.25 4.45 6.84
N GLU A 117 -24.39 5.74 6.94
CA GLU A 117 -23.30 6.68 6.75
C GLU A 117 -22.18 6.50 7.80
N LEU A 118 -20.97 6.90 7.43
CA LEU A 118 -19.84 6.94 8.35
C LEU A 118 -20.00 8.14 9.29
N GLU A 119 -19.78 7.91 10.58
CA GLU A 119 -19.86 8.95 11.60
C GLU A 119 -18.45 9.32 12.16
N PRO A 120 -18.27 10.49 12.76
CA PRO A 120 -16.99 10.86 13.37
C PRO A 120 -16.48 9.83 14.38
N HIS A 121 -17.36 9.26 15.20
CA HIS A 121 -17.01 8.22 16.16
C HIS A 121 -16.45 6.94 15.52
N ASP A 122 -16.97 6.54 14.36
CA ASP A 122 -16.45 5.40 13.62
C ASP A 122 -14.98 5.62 13.21
N VAL A 123 -14.64 6.88 12.84
CA VAL A 123 -13.28 7.25 12.46
C VAL A 123 -12.32 7.21 13.66
N GLU A 124 -12.78 7.64 14.83
CA GLU A 124 -12.01 7.52 16.08
C GLU A 124 -11.76 6.06 16.46
N MET A 125 -12.76 5.19 16.32
CA MET A 125 -12.62 3.75 16.54
C MET A 125 -11.62 3.13 15.58
N LEU A 126 -11.68 3.49 14.29
CA LEU A 126 -10.74 3.03 13.26
C LEU A 126 -9.31 3.46 13.57
N GLU A 127 -9.09 4.73 13.92
CA GLU A 127 -7.76 5.25 14.26
C GLU A 127 -7.18 4.51 15.45
N LYS A 128 -7.98 4.33 16.51
CA LYS A 128 -7.57 3.54 17.68
C LYS A 128 -7.17 2.11 17.29
N ARG A 129 -8.02 1.43 16.49
CA ARG A 129 -7.72 0.06 16.02
C ARG A 129 -6.46 -0.01 15.18
N MET A 130 -6.22 0.97 14.32
CA MET A 130 -4.99 1.05 13.53
C MET A 130 -3.75 1.18 14.43
N HIS A 131 -3.80 1.98 15.50
CA HIS A 131 -2.71 2.08 16.47
C HIS A 131 -2.48 0.75 17.19
N GLU A 132 -3.53 0.06 17.62
CA GLU A 132 -3.42 -1.27 18.22
C GLU A 132 -2.74 -2.28 17.29
N ILE A 133 -3.09 -2.27 15.99
CA ILE A 133 -2.46 -3.13 14.97
C ILE A 133 -0.98 -2.74 14.78
N ALA A 134 -0.67 -1.45 14.75
CA ALA A 134 0.71 -0.98 14.62
C ALA A 134 1.58 -1.41 15.82
N GLU A 135 1.05 -1.32 17.05
CA GLU A 135 1.75 -1.72 18.27
C GLU A 135 2.02 -3.23 18.33
N GLN A 136 1.18 -4.06 17.72
CA GLN A 136 1.34 -5.50 17.67
C GLN A 136 2.52 -5.96 16.80
N ALA A 137 3.09 -5.09 15.97
CA ALA A 137 4.18 -5.37 15.03
C ALA A 137 3.93 -6.66 14.20
N ILE A 138 2.73 -6.79 13.65
CA ILE A 138 2.30 -7.94 12.83
C ILE A 138 3.12 -7.97 11.53
N PRO A 139 3.80 -9.08 11.19
CA PRO A 139 4.54 -9.17 9.92
C PRO A 139 3.63 -9.00 8.69
N PHE A 140 4.14 -8.33 7.66
CA PHE A 140 3.56 -8.37 6.33
C PHE A 140 4.17 -9.56 5.56
N GLU A 141 3.45 -10.68 5.57
CA GLU A 141 3.91 -11.91 4.94
C GLU A 141 3.61 -11.91 3.46
N LYS A 142 4.64 -11.95 2.64
CA LYS A 142 4.54 -11.97 1.18
C LYS A 142 4.54 -13.39 0.65
N ARG A 143 3.61 -13.69 -0.26
CA ARG A 143 3.59 -14.94 -1.01
C ARG A 143 3.22 -14.70 -2.47
N GLU A 144 3.73 -15.54 -3.36
CA GLU A 144 3.34 -15.59 -4.76
C GLU A 144 2.50 -16.84 -4.99
N ILE A 145 1.28 -16.66 -5.48
CA ILE A 145 0.34 -17.73 -5.75
C ILE A 145 -0.08 -17.73 -7.23
N PRO A 146 -0.49 -18.88 -7.79
CA PRO A 146 -1.04 -18.93 -9.15
C PRO A 146 -2.26 -18.02 -9.32
N LEU A 147 -2.41 -17.42 -10.50
CA LEU A 147 -3.53 -16.54 -10.79
C LEU A 147 -4.90 -17.16 -10.48
N PRO A 148 -5.22 -18.44 -10.86
CA PRO A 148 -6.50 -19.05 -10.52
C PRO A 148 -6.74 -19.21 -9.02
N GLU A 149 -5.67 -19.40 -8.22
CA GLU A 149 -5.77 -19.46 -6.75
C GLU A 149 -6.09 -18.08 -6.17
N ALA A 150 -5.47 -17.02 -6.70
CA ALA A 150 -5.77 -15.65 -6.30
C ALA A 150 -7.21 -15.24 -6.67
N GLU A 151 -7.69 -15.64 -7.83
CA GLU A 151 -9.08 -15.44 -8.27
C GLU A 151 -10.06 -16.10 -7.31
N ALA A 152 -9.86 -17.39 -7.00
CA ALA A 152 -10.69 -18.14 -6.06
C ALA A 152 -10.67 -17.53 -4.64
N LEU A 153 -9.50 -17.05 -4.18
CA LEU A 153 -9.36 -16.37 -2.89
C LEU A 153 -10.22 -15.11 -2.82
N PHE A 154 -10.19 -14.25 -3.85
CA PHE A 154 -10.94 -13.00 -3.84
C PHE A 154 -12.44 -13.21 -4.10
N GLU A 155 -12.81 -14.21 -4.87
CA GLU A 155 -14.22 -14.61 -5.06
C GLU A 155 -14.82 -15.12 -3.75
N SER A 156 -14.15 -16.06 -3.07
CA SER A 156 -14.64 -16.65 -1.81
C SER A 156 -14.75 -15.64 -0.67
N THR A 157 -13.93 -14.59 -0.69
CA THR A 157 -13.95 -13.49 0.31
C THR A 157 -14.85 -12.32 -0.12
N GLY A 158 -15.57 -12.42 -1.24
CA GLY A 158 -16.46 -11.36 -1.75
C GLY A 158 -15.75 -10.11 -2.27
N ARG A 159 -14.41 -10.19 -2.47
CA ARG A 159 -13.59 -9.05 -2.88
C ARG A 159 -13.50 -8.93 -4.41
N MET A 160 -14.65 -8.72 -5.03
CA MET A 160 -14.81 -8.68 -6.48
C MET A 160 -14.03 -7.55 -7.15
N ASP A 161 -13.71 -6.47 -6.44
CA ASP A 161 -12.83 -5.41 -6.93
C ASP A 161 -11.39 -5.90 -7.14
N ARG A 162 -10.89 -6.79 -6.26
CA ARG A 162 -9.57 -7.44 -6.38
C ARG A 162 -9.59 -8.50 -7.46
N TYR A 163 -10.63 -9.33 -7.50
CA TYR A 163 -10.84 -10.29 -8.57
C TYR A 163 -10.73 -9.63 -9.94
N ARG A 164 -11.53 -8.58 -10.20
CA ARG A 164 -11.53 -7.85 -11.48
C ARG A 164 -10.22 -7.14 -11.78
N ALA A 165 -9.44 -6.76 -10.77
CA ALA A 165 -8.14 -6.13 -10.96
C ALA A 165 -7.08 -7.12 -11.47
N ILE A 166 -7.25 -8.43 -11.20
CA ILE A 166 -6.27 -9.46 -11.54
C ILE A 166 -6.71 -10.38 -12.68
N GLU A 167 -8.04 -10.61 -12.91
CA GLU A 167 -8.58 -11.58 -13.89
C GLU A 167 -8.05 -11.41 -15.31
N HIS A 168 -7.61 -10.20 -15.66
CA HIS A 168 -7.13 -9.89 -17.00
C HIS A 168 -5.59 -9.78 -17.10
N ARG A 169 -4.87 -10.24 -16.09
CA ARG A 169 -3.40 -10.17 -16.09
C ARG A 169 -2.80 -11.29 -16.95
N ASN A 170 -1.76 -10.90 -17.70
CA ASN A 170 -0.96 -11.87 -18.47
C ASN A 170 0.08 -12.62 -17.61
N LYS A 171 0.25 -12.25 -16.34
CA LYS A 171 1.20 -12.88 -15.43
C LYS A 171 0.56 -14.10 -14.76
N LYS A 172 1.29 -15.22 -14.74
CA LYS A 172 0.83 -16.48 -14.13
C LYS A 172 0.79 -16.46 -12.61
N LEU A 173 1.59 -15.60 -11.97
CA LEU A 173 1.70 -15.45 -10.52
C LEU A 173 1.21 -14.09 -10.05
N VAL A 174 0.59 -14.07 -8.90
CA VAL A 174 0.09 -12.87 -8.21
C VAL A 174 0.73 -12.78 -6.83
N THR A 175 1.26 -11.62 -6.50
CA THR A 175 1.81 -11.35 -5.17
C THR A 175 0.68 -10.98 -4.22
N ILE A 176 0.52 -11.75 -3.16
CA ILE A 176 -0.42 -11.52 -2.07
C ILE A 176 0.36 -11.22 -0.79
N TYR A 177 -0.14 -10.28 -0.02
CA TYR A 177 0.36 -10.01 1.32
C TYR A 177 -0.68 -10.43 2.36
N ASN A 178 -0.22 -11.09 3.42
CA ASN A 178 -1.01 -11.38 4.61
C ASN A 178 -0.62 -10.45 5.74
N CYS A 179 -1.59 -9.94 6.47
CA CYS A 179 -1.41 -9.18 7.70
C CYS A 179 -2.39 -9.69 8.76
N GLY A 180 -1.90 -10.51 9.68
CA GLY A 180 -2.69 -11.05 10.78
C GLY A 180 -3.98 -11.76 10.31
N GLY A 181 -3.86 -12.66 9.35
CA GLY A 181 -4.95 -13.46 8.80
C GLY A 181 -5.76 -12.79 7.68
N MET A 182 -5.49 -11.53 7.35
CA MET A 182 -6.13 -10.86 6.21
C MET A 182 -5.20 -10.88 5.00
N ASP A 183 -5.65 -11.49 3.90
CA ASP A 183 -4.96 -11.47 2.63
C ASP A 183 -5.42 -10.31 1.76
N ASP A 184 -4.48 -9.65 1.07
CA ASP A 184 -4.79 -8.66 0.05
C ASP A 184 -3.73 -8.59 -1.06
N TYR A 185 -4.14 -8.02 -2.20
CA TYR A 185 -3.30 -7.78 -3.34
C TYR A 185 -2.74 -6.37 -3.31
N PHE A 186 -1.40 -6.26 -3.29
CA PHE A 186 -0.72 -4.99 -3.42
C PHE A 186 0.36 -5.05 -4.49
N TYR A 187 0.42 -4.01 -5.30
CA TYR A 187 1.51 -3.84 -6.26
C TYR A 187 2.65 -3.05 -5.62
N GLY A 188 3.78 -3.73 -5.38
CA GLY A 188 4.99 -3.16 -4.80
C GLY A 188 5.32 -3.72 -3.42
N TYR A 189 6.25 -3.08 -2.74
CA TYR A 189 6.86 -3.56 -1.50
C TYR A 189 6.16 -3.02 -0.25
N MET A 190 6.26 -3.78 0.85
CA MET A 190 5.76 -3.44 2.18
C MET A 190 6.90 -3.23 3.18
N ALA A 191 6.60 -2.58 4.30
CA ALA A 191 7.45 -2.61 5.48
C ALA A 191 7.57 -4.05 6.02
N PRO A 192 8.55 -4.35 6.89
CA PRO A 192 8.67 -5.68 7.48
C PRO A 192 7.46 -6.11 8.31
N ASP A 193 6.92 -5.19 9.09
CA ASP A 193 5.78 -5.39 9.98
C ASP A 193 5.03 -4.08 10.23
N THR A 194 3.88 -4.17 10.90
CA THR A 194 3.02 -3.01 11.20
C THR A 194 3.66 -2.02 12.18
N GLY A 195 4.63 -2.44 13.00
CA GLY A 195 5.34 -1.60 13.96
C GLY A 195 6.24 -0.52 13.34
N TYR A 196 6.51 -0.63 12.04
CA TYR A 196 7.20 0.42 11.27
C TYR A 196 6.33 1.65 11.02
N ILE A 197 5.01 1.51 11.15
CA ILE A 197 4.04 2.56 10.80
C ILE A 197 3.57 3.26 12.08
N LYS A 198 4.31 4.30 12.49
CA LYS A 198 4.12 4.97 13.78
C LYS A 198 3.40 6.32 13.69
N VAL A 199 3.54 7.03 12.58
CA VAL A 199 3.06 8.42 12.44
C VAL A 199 1.95 8.45 11.40
N PHE A 200 0.71 8.44 11.83
CA PHE A 200 -0.47 8.57 10.99
C PHE A 200 -1.64 9.11 11.81
N GLY A 201 -2.71 9.48 11.16
CA GLY A 201 -3.96 9.86 11.80
C GLY A 201 -5.10 9.78 10.82
N LEU A 202 -6.31 9.72 11.32
CA LEU A 202 -7.53 9.80 10.55
C LEU A 202 -8.26 11.11 10.81
N LYS A 203 -9.00 11.60 9.84
CA LYS A 203 -9.88 12.75 9.99
C LYS A 203 -11.19 12.48 9.30
N TYR A 204 -12.30 12.56 10.03
CA TYR A 204 -13.62 12.56 9.40
C TYR A 204 -13.74 13.73 8.42
N TYR A 205 -14.22 13.49 7.20
CA TYR A 205 -14.33 14.52 6.18
C TYR A 205 -15.45 14.20 5.18
N LYS A 206 -16.48 15.04 5.15
CA LYS A 206 -17.58 15.05 4.16
C LYS A 206 -18.17 13.66 3.86
N GLY A 207 -18.58 12.92 4.88
CA GLY A 207 -19.19 11.58 4.77
C GLY A 207 -18.19 10.42 4.55
N GLY A 208 -16.90 10.72 4.50
CA GLY A 208 -15.81 9.77 4.47
C GLY A 208 -14.74 10.12 5.48
N LEU A 209 -13.53 9.68 5.24
CA LEU A 209 -12.38 10.01 6.08
C LEU A 209 -11.13 10.30 5.24
N ILE A 210 -10.18 10.97 5.84
CA ILE A 210 -8.86 11.20 5.27
C ILE A 210 -7.83 10.45 6.10
N ILE A 211 -7.06 9.57 5.45
CA ILE A 211 -5.86 8.97 6.02
C ILE A 211 -4.74 10.00 5.89
N ARG A 212 -4.20 10.43 7.01
CA ARG A 212 -3.07 11.37 7.09
C ARG A 212 -1.79 10.61 7.39
N PHE A 213 -0.72 11.00 6.74
CA PHE A 213 0.60 10.40 6.87
C PHE A 213 1.68 11.47 6.76
N PRO A 214 2.91 11.21 7.24
CA PRO A 214 4.00 12.17 7.20
C PRO A 214 4.48 12.41 5.76
N ASP A 215 5.21 13.51 5.58
CA ASP A 215 5.96 13.78 4.35
C ASP A 215 7.43 13.38 4.52
N LYS A 216 8.11 13.09 3.41
CA LYS A 216 9.54 12.73 3.40
C LYS A 216 10.45 13.81 3.96
N SER A 217 10.02 15.07 3.93
CA SER A 217 10.77 16.20 4.54
C SER A 217 10.62 16.24 6.07
N SER A 218 9.56 15.64 6.62
CA SER A 218 9.25 15.58 8.06
C SER A 218 8.63 14.23 8.45
N PRO A 219 9.39 13.12 8.40
CA PRO A 219 8.84 11.78 8.58
C PRO A 219 8.27 11.49 9.98
N ARG A 220 8.54 12.35 10.96
CA ARG A 220 8.15 12.18 12.36
C ARG A 220 6.92 12.97 12.77
N THR A 221 6.36 13.75 11.85
CA THR A 221 5.23 14.64 12.17
C THR A 221 4.17 14.57 11.09
N LEU A 222 2.90 14.70 11.48
CA LEU A 222 1.82 14.86 10.53
C LEU A 222 1.74 16.32 10.08
N PRO A 223 1.72 16.59 8.76
CA PRO A 223 1.49 17.94 8.26
C PRO A 223 0.10 18.42 8.67
N GLU A 224 -0.09 19.74 8.79
CA GLU A 224 -1.42 20.30 8.96
C GLU A 224 -2.33 19.94 7.79
N PHE A 225 -3.59 19.68 8.12
CA PHE A 225 -4.59 19.42 7.09
C PHE A 225 -5.02 20.75 6.46
N VAL A 226 -4.76 20.89 5.16
CA VAL A 226 -5.20 22.05 4.37
C VAL A 226 -6.45 21.66 3.59
N GLU A 227 -7.57 22.30 3.89
CA GLU A 227 -8.81 22.07 3.18
C GLU A 227 -8.71 22.50 1.71
N GLN A 228 -9.10 21.61 0.80
CA GLN A 228 -9.08 21.85 -0.65
C GLN A 228 -10.49 21.63 -1.23
N GLU A 229 -11.44 22.44 -0.78
CA GLU A 229 -12.87 22.25 -1.10
C GLU A 229 -13.15 22.23 -2.60
N LYS A 230 -12.55 23.13 -3.37
CA LYS A 230 -12.72 23.17 -4.83
C LYS A 230 -12.24 21.87 -5.49
N LEU A 231 -11.06 21.41 -5.11
CA LEU A 231 -10.50 20.14 -5.61
C LEU A 231 -11.40 18.97 -5.23
N PHE A 232 -11.85 18.90 -3.99
CA PHE A 232 -12.74 17.85 -3.51
C PHE A 232 -14.06 17.80 -4.31
N ASN A 233 -14.66 18.94 -4.58
CA ASN A 233 -15.91 19.03 -5.37
C ASN A 233 -15.70 18.54 -6.81
N ILE A 234 -14.57 18.85 -7.43
CA ILE A 234 -14.21 18.32 -8.76
C ILE A 234 -14.13 16.80 -8.73
N TYR A 235 -13.47 16.21 -7.71
CA TYR A 235 -13.40 14.76 -7.57
C TYR A 235 -14.76 14.10 -7.32
N LEU A 236 -15.64 14.73 -6.54
CA LEU A 236 -17.02 14.24 -6.34
C LEU A 236 -17.78 14.21 -7.66
N GLU A 237 -17.61 15.22 -8.52
CA GLU A 237 -18.21 15.25 -9.84
C GLU A 237 -17.70 14.12 -10.73
N PHE A 238 -16.37 13.92 -10.83
CA PHE A 238 -15.79 12.79 -11.57
C PHE A 238 -16.27 11.44 -11.05
N LYS A 239 -16.39 11.30 -9.74
CA LYS A 239 -16.90 10.08 -9.11
C LYS A 239 -18.38 9.83 -9.46
N ARG A 240 -19.19 10.90 -9.53
CA ARG A 240 -20.58 10.81 -9.98
C ARG A 240 -20.66 10.33 -11.44
N TRP A 241 -19.80 10.85 -12.32
CA TRP A 241 -19.70 10.40 -13.70
C TRP A 241 -19.25 8.94 -13.80
N GLY A 242 -18.25 8.53 -13.02
CA GLY A 242 -17.80 7.14 -12.97
C GLY A 242 -18.93 6.19 -12.60
N ARG A 243 -19.81 6.56 -11.66
CA ARG A 243 -21.01 5.77 -11.30
C ARG A 243 -22.01 5.68 -12.43
N ILE A 244 -22.29 6.79 -13.12
CA ILE A 244 -23.23 6.82 -14.26
C ILE A 244 -22.73 5.94 -15.41
N LEU A 245 -21.42 5.91 -15.62
CA LEU A 245 -20.78 5.11 -16.67
C LEU A 245 -20.45 3.68 -16.24
N GLU A 246 -20.74 3.31 -14.97
CA GLU A 246 -20.39 2.02 -14.37
C GLU A 246 -18.87 1.73 -14.37
N ILE A 247 -18.06 2.81 -14.29
CA ILE A 247 -16.59 2.78 -14.26
C ILE A 247 -16.11 3.40 -12.95
N GLU A 248 -16.31 2.70 -11.84
CA GLU A 248 -15.85 3.18 -10.53
C GLU A 248 -14.42 2.75 -10.19
N ASN A 249 -13.85 1.79 -10.92
CA ASN A 249 -12.51 1.27 -10.71
C ASN A 249 -11.88 0.74 -12.01
N VAL A 250 -10.57 0.51 -11.96
CA VAL A 250 -9.78 0.04 -13.12
C VAL A 250 -10.23 -1.34 -13.62
N GLY A 251 -10.69 -2.21 -12.73
CA GLY A 251 -11.19 -3.54 -13.13
C GLY A 251 -12.40 -3.41 -14.05
N GLN A 252 -13.39 -2.59 -13.70
CA GLN A 252 -14.55 -2.30 -14.56
C GLN A 252 -14.15 -1.67 -15.90
N LEU A 253 -13.21 -0.72 -15.88
CA LEU A 253 -12.68 -0.15 -17.11
C LEU A 253 -12.04 -1.20 -18.02
N ASN A 254 -11.22 -2.11 -17.45
CA ASN A 254 -10.59 -3.19 -18.20
C ASN A 254 -11.62 -4.14 -18.84
N THR A 255 -12.69 -4.45 -18.13
CA THR A 255 -13.81 -5.26 -18.66
C THR A 255 -14.43 -4.59 -19.88
N LEU A 256 -14.80 -3.30 -19.77
CA LEU A 256 -15.39 -2.54 -20.88
C LEU A 256 -14.45 -2.40 -22.08
N VAL A 257 -13.17 -2.22 -21.85
CA VAL A 257 -12.14 -2.21 -22.91
C VAL A 257 -12.09 -3.55 -23.65
N LYS A 258 -12.16 -4.68 -22.93
CA LYS A 258 -12.20 -6.02 -23.53
C LYS A 258 -13.50 -6.29 -24.31
N GLU A 259 -14.60 -5.73 -23.88
CA GLU A 259 -15.89 -5.75 -24.59
C GLU A 259 -15.90 -4.89 -25.87
N GLY A 260 -14.78 -4.20 -26.16
CA GLY A 260 -14.65 -3.34 -27.35
C GLY A 260 -15.28 -1.93 -27.20
N ARG A 261 -15.70 -1.56 -25.99
CA ARG A 261 -16.38 -0.29 -25.69
C ARG A 261 -15.43 0.90 -25.45
N ALA A 262 -14.13 0.73 -25.61
CA ALA A 262 -13.14 1.79 -25.35
C ALA A 262 -13.43 3.10 -26.11
N ALA A 263 -13.77 3.03 -27.41
CA ALA A 263 -14.07 4.20 -28.22
C ALA A 263 -15.34 4.96 -27.77
N GLU A 264 -16.33 4.24 -27.24
CA GLU A 264 -17.54 4.85 -26.65
C GLU A 264 -17.18 5.65 -25.40
N ILE A 265 -16.40 5.04 -24.50
CA ILE A 265 -15.97 5.65 -23.23
C ILE A 265 -15.14 6.91 -23.49
N ILE A 266 -14.19 6.85 -24.43
CA ILE A 266 -13.36 7.99 -24.81
C ILE A 266 -14.24 9.17 -25.30
N ARG A 267 -15.17 8.92 -26.23
CA ARG A 267 -16.08 9.97 -26.75
C ARG A 267 -16.92 10.61 -25.64
N ILE A 268 -17.42 9.82 -24.70
CA ILE A 268 -18.19 10.34 -23.56
C ILE A 268 -17.29 11.18 -22.65
N ALA A 269 -16.07 10.71 -22.35
CA ALA A 269 -15.12 11.44 -21.52
C ALA A 269 -14.71 12.78 -22.15
N GLU A 270 -14.47 12.80 -23.47
CA GLU A 270 -14.17 14.02 -24.24
C GLU A 270 -15.35 15.00 -24.20
N ALA A 271 -16.58 14.54 -24.49
CA ALA A 271 -17.77 15.38 -24.46
C ALA A 271 -18.06 15.98 -23.07
N LEU A 272 -17.73 15.25 -22.00
CA LEU A 272 -17.84 15.75 -20.62
C LEU A 272 -16.77 16.80 -20.32
N HIS A 273 -15.58 16.62 -20.86
CA HIS A 273 -14.48 17.59 -20.69
C HIS A 273 -14.75 18.90 -21.45
N GLU A 274 -15.28 18.84 -22.64
CA GLU A 274 -15.62 20.03 -23.46
C GLU A 274 -16.74 20.88 -22.86
N LYS A 275 -17.61 20.30 -22.03
CA LYS A 275 -18.72 21.02 -21.36
C LYS A 275 -18.31 21.80 -20.11
N LYS A 276 -17.05 21.69 -19.69
CA LYS A 276 -16.48 22.41 -18.55
C LYS A 276 -15.68 23.63 -18.97
#